data_0c26833d5eb324d6989a1bc8651ec75e
#
_entry.id   0c26833d5eb324d6989a1bc8651ec75e
#
_cell.length_a   1.000
_cell.length_b   1.000
_cell.length_c   1.000
_cell.angle_alpha   90.00
_cell.angle_beta   90.00
_cell.angle_gamma   90.00
#
_symmetry.space_group_name_H-M   'P 1'
#
loop_
_entity.id
_entity.type
_entity.pdbx_description
1 polymer ?
#
loop_
_entity_poly.entity_id
_entity_poly.type
_entity_poly.pdbx_seq_one_letter_code
_entity_poly.pdbx_strand_id
1 'polypeptide(L)'
;MTRACASVHHTSTNGPSSWKITEVADLRGDRLLVLHGELDIATAPELVEMLQRLRRRGHAVVVDLAEITFMDSTGLTTLMDAQLAAQNNGWSFAVRRPSSAVRRVFDLAGVAGLLDE
;
A
#
# COMPACT_ATOMS: atom_id res chain seq x y z
N MET A 1 -15.26 14.70 9.91
CA MET A 1 -16.07 13.62 10.32
C MET A 1 -15.30 12.38 10.64
N THR A 2 -15.68 11.78 11.64
CA THR A 2 -14.97 10.61 12.13
C THR A 2 -15.34 9.37 11.36
N ARG A 3 -14.38 8.54 11.12
CA ARG A 3 -14.61 7.26 10.56
C ARG A 3 -14.90 6.28 11.69
N ALA A 4 -16.08 6.33 12.17
CA ALA A 4 -16.40 5.77 13.44
C ALA A 4 -16.14 4.28 13.60
N CYS A 5 -16.15 3.55 12.53
CA CYS A 5 -16.06 2.11 12.65
C CYS A 5 -14.85 1.53 11.99
N ALA A 6 -13.84 2.35 11.79
CA ALA A 6 -12.57 1.79 11.35
C ALA A 6 -12.04 0.86 12.43
N SER A 7 -11.61 -0.31 12.04
CA SER A 7 -11.02 -1.24 12.99
C SER A 7 -9.87 -1.96 12.35
N VAL A 8 -8.91 -2.32 13.18
CA VAL A 8 -7.74 -3.04 12.73
C VAL A 8 -8.08 -4.51 12.67
N HIS A 9 -7.96 -5.09 11.49
CA HIS A 9 -8.28 -6.51 11.29
C HIS A 9 -7.06 -7.39 11.27
N HIS A 10 -5.91 -6.85 10.89
CA HIS A 10 -4.77 -7.70 10.65
C HIS A 10 -3.50 -6.88 10.72
N THR A 11 -2.52 -7.41 11.41
CA THR A 11 -1.17 -6.86 11.44
C THR A 11 -0.21 -7.99 11.13
N SER A 12 0.59 -7.80 10.08
CA SER A 12 1.54 -8.81 9.65
C SER A 12 2.95 -8.36 9.99
N THR A 13 3.75 -9.25 10.53
CA THR A 13 5.14 -8.96 10.88
C THR A 13 6.08 -10.03 10.36
N ASN A 14 5.75 -10.64 9.23
CA ASN A 14 6.53 -11.73 8.69
C ASN A 14 7.88 -11.34 8.11
N GLY A 15 8.11 -10.08 7.86
CA GLY A 15 9.35 -9.62 7.27
C GLY A 15 10.39 -9.27 8.32
N PRO A 16 11.37 -8.43 7.95
CA PRO A 16 12.33 -7.90 8.90
C PRO A 16 11.65 -7.24 10.08
N SER A 17 12.35 -7.08 11.17
CA SER A 17 11.76 -6.70 12.45
C SER A 17 10.98 -5.40 12.41
N SER A 18 11.34 -4.46 11.52
CA SER A 18 10.65 -3.18 11.44
C SER A 18 9.49 -3.20 10.45
N TRP A 19 9.31 -4.27 9.71
CA TRP A 19 8.27 -4.35 8.67
C TRP A 19 6.94 -4.76 9.27
N LYS A 20 5.90 -4.07 8.84
CA LYS A 20 4.55 -4.40 9.32
C LYS A 20 3.52 -3.82 8.36
N ILE A 21 2.45 -4.55 8.13
CA ILE A 21 1.27 -4.05 7.43
C ILE A 21 0.12 -4.06 8.43
N THR A 22 -0.52 -2.91 8.59
CA THR A 22 -1.72 -2.80 9.41
C THR A 22 -2.90 -2.59 8.48
N GLU A 23 -3.88 -3.46 8.57
CA GLU A 23 -5.07 -3.39 7.73
C GLU A 23 -6.23 -2.83 8.53
N VAL A 24 -6.87 -1.77 8.01
CA VAL A 24 -8.01 -1.13 8.65
C VAL A 24 -9.17 -1.16 7.66
N ALA A 25 -10.33 -1.61 8.10
CA ALA A 25 -11.52 -1.63 7.27
C ALA A 25 -12.47 -0.51 7.71
N ASP A 26 -13.09 0.14 6.74
CA ASP A 26 -14.12 1.12 7.06
C ASP A 26 -15.51 0.49 6.94
N LEU A 27 -16.53 1.28 7.17
CA LEU A 27 -17.91 0.79 7.17
C LEU A 27 -18.36 0.24 5.82
N ARG A 28 -17.74 0.70 4.75
CA ARG A 28 -18.12 0.26 3.41
C ARG A 28 -17.34 -0.96 2.94
N GLY A 29 -16.43 -1.43 3.76
CA GLY A 29 -15.60 -2.56 3.40
C GLY A 29 -14.33 -2.18 2.67
N ASP A 30 -14.08 -0.90 2.44
CA ASP A 30 -12.81 -0.46 1.86
C ASP A 30 -11.69 -0.70 2.86
N ARG A 31 -10.49 -0.89 2.33
CA ARG A 31 -9.33 -1.22 3.15
C ARG A 31 -8.27 -0.16 3.06
N LEU A 32 -7.76 0.23 4.23
CA LEU A 32 -6.58 1.07 4.33
C LEU A 32 -5.44 0.18 4.81
N LEU A 33 -4.35 0.17 4.06
CA LEU A 33 -3.15 -0.57 4.44
C LEU A 33 -2.08 0.43 4.83
N VAL A 34 -1.70 0.42 6.10
CA VAL A 34 -0.61 1.28 6.58
C VAL A 34 0.65 0.44 6.63
N LEU A 35 1.63 0.81 5.82
CA LEU A 35 2.88 0.07 5.74
C LEU A 35 3.93 0.73 6.63
N HIS A 36 4.67 -0.08 7.37
CA HIS A 36 5.74 0.39 8.25
C HIS A 36 7.03 -0.29 7.88
N GLY A 37 8.11 0.47 7.82
CA GLY A 37 9.44 -0.08 7.64
C GLY A 37 9.94 0.07 6.22
N GLU A 38 10.50 -0.99 5.68
CA GLU A 38 11.15 -0.95 4.36
C GLU A 38 10.35 -1.78 3.36
N LEU A 39 10.01 -1.19 2.24
CA LEU A 39 9.33 -1.90 1.17
C LEU A 39 10.37 -2.25 0.10
N ASP A 40 10.81 -3.50 0.10
CA ASP A 40 11.90 -3.96 -0.75
C ASP A 40 11.65 -5.39 -1.20
N ILE A 41 12.68 -6.00 -1.78
CA ILE A 41 12.54 -7.36 -2.34
C ILE A 41 12.13 -8.38 -1.28
N ALA A 42 12.49 -8.16 -0.01
CA ALA A 42 12.16 -9.10 1.06
C ALA A 42 10.72 -8.95 1.53
N THR A 43 10.17 -7.74 1.49
CA THR A 43 8.85 -7.46 2.05
C THR A 43 7.75 -7.34 1.01
N ALA A 44 8.11 -6.99 -0.23
CA ALA A 44 7.13 -6.80 -1.29
C ALA A 44 6.22 -8.01 -1.52
N PRO A 45 6.71 -9.26 -1.45
CA PRO A 45 5.82 -10.40 -1.68
C PRO A 45 4.63 -10.46 -0.73
N GLU A 46 4.82 -10.06 0.51
CA GLU A 46 3.70 -10.05 1.46
C GLU A 46 2.65 -9.02 1.06
N LEU A 47 3.10 -7.86 0.61
CA LEU A 47 2.18 -6.84 0.13
C LEU A 47 1.44 -7.31 -1.10
N VAL A 48 2.14 -7.93 -2.04
CA VAL A 48 1.53 -8.46 -3.26
C VAL A 48 0.41 -9.44 -2.91
N GLU A 49 0.69 -10.37 -2.00
CA GLU A 49 -0.29 -11.36 -1.58
C GLU A 49 -1.54 -10.71 -1.00
N MET A 50 -1.35 -9.72 -0.15
CA MET A 50 -2.46 -9.04 0.48
C MET A 50 -3.28 -8.25 -0.54
N LEU A 51 -2.62 -7.56 -1.46
CA LEU A 51 -3.32 -6.80 -2.49
C LEU A 51 -4.14 -7.71 -3.40
N GLN A 52 -3.58 -8.86 -3.77
CA GLN A 52 -4.30 -9.81 -4.62
C GLN A 52 -5.53 -10.36 -3.91
N ARG A 53 -5.42 -10.66 -2.63
CA ARG A 53 -6.55 -11.16 -1.87
C ARG A 53 -7.67 -10.12 -1.78
N LEU A 54 -7.30 -8.88 -1.49
CA LEU A 54 -8.30 -7.82 -1.36
C LEU A 54 -8.96 -7.52 -2.70
N ARG A 55 -8.19 -7.56 -3.78
CA ARG A 55 -8.73 -7.34 -5.11
C ARG A 55 -9.73 -8.43 -5.48
N ARG A 56 -9.40 -9.69 -5.20
CA ARG A 56 -10.32 -10.79 -5.50
C ARG A 56 -11.63 -10.67 -4.75
N ARG A 57 -11.59 -10.03 -3.59
CA ARG A 57 -12.80 -9.82 -2.79
C ARG A 57 -13.54 -8.55 -3.14
N GLY A 58 -13.01 -7.78 -4.08
CA GLY A 58 -13.67 -6.57 -4.54
C GLY A 58 -13.53 -5.37 -3.63
N HIS A 59 -12.59 -5.40 -2.69
CA HIS A 59 -12.39 -4.26 -1.80
C HIS A 59 -11.57 -3.17 -2.47
N ALA A 60 -11.99 -1.93 -2.32
CA ALA A 60 -11.15 -0.80 -2.68
C ALA A 60 -10.02 -0.70 -1.65
N VAL A 61 -8.83 -0.36 -2.12
CA VAL A 61 -7.64 -0.35 -1.27
C VAL A 61 -6.92 0.98 -1.39
N VAL A 62 -6.56 1.54 -0.25
CA VAL A 62 -5.66 2.68 -0.16
C VAL A 62 -4.43 2.25 0.61
N VAL A 63 -3.25 2.52 0.07
CA VAL A 63 -1.99 2.19 0.73
C VAL A 63 -1.37 3.48 1.26
N ASP A 64 -1.12 3.53 2.56
CA ASP A 64 -0.55 4.68 3.24
C ASP A 64 0.94 4.42 3.43
N LEU A 65 1.77 5.31 2.92
CA LEU A 65 3.22 5.14 2.91
C LEU A 65 3.94 6.11 3.84
N ALA A 66 3.22 6.75 4.75
CA ALA A 66 3.85 7.75 5.62
C ALA A 66 4.93 7.17 6.53
N GLU A 67 4.82 5.87 6.86
CA GLU A 67 5.74 5.22 7.77
C GLU A 67 6.80 4.38 7.06
N ILE A 68 6.92 4.49 5.75
CA ILE A 68 7.95 3.78 5.00
C ILE A 68 9.26 4.57 5.08
N THR A 69 10.33 3.90 5.53
CA THR A 69 11.63 4.54 5.67
C THR A 69 12.56 4.26 4.49
N PHE A 70 12.24 3.26 3.68
CA PHE A 70 13.06 2.90 2.52
C PHE A 70 12.20 2.18 1.49
N MET A 71 12.44 2.46 0.22
CA MET A 71 11.78 1.75 -0.87
C MET A 71 12.79 1.57 -1.99
N ASP A 72 12.85 0.34 -2.53
CA ASP A 72 13.69 0.08 -3.70
C ASP A 72 12.82 -0.09 -4.95
N SER A 73 13.45 -0.47 -6.06
CA SER A 73 12.72 -0.62 -7.32
C SER A 73 11.69 -1.74 -7.26
N THR A 74 11.91 -2.77 -6.44
CA THR A 74 10.93 -3.84 -6.29
C THR A 74 9.66 -3.32 -5.62
N GLY A 75 9.83 -2.49 -4.58
CA GLY A 75 8.68 -1.88 -3.93
C GLY A 75 7.92 -0.96 -4.87
N LEU A 76 8.66 -0.16 -5.63
CA LEU A 76 8.03 0.73 -6.60
C LEU A 76 7.25 -0.07 -7.65
N THR A 77 7.85 -1.12 -8.19
CA THR A 77 7.20 -1.95 -9.20
C THR A 77 5.92 -2.58 -8.65
N THR A 78 5.94 -3.01 -7.40
CA THR A 78 4.76 -3.59 -6.77
C THR A 78 3.60 -2.61 -6.79
N LEU A 79 3.85 -1.36 -6.43
CA LEU A 79 2.79 -0.35 -6.41
C LEU A 79 2.34 0.01 -7.82
N MET A 80 3.26 0.07 -8.76
CA MET A 80 2.91 0.36 -10.15
C MET A 80 2.06 -0.75 -10.75
N ASP A 81 2.40 -1.99 -10.47
CA ASP A 81 1.64 -3.13 -10.97
C ASP A 81 0.22 -3.12 -10.41
N ALA A 82 0.07 -2.78 -9.14
CA ALA A 82 -1.26 -2.68 -8.54
C ALA A 82 -2.08 -1.58 -9.20
N GLN A 83 -1.46 -0.45 -9.47
CA GLN A 83 -2.15 0.64 -10.13
C GLN A 83 -2.58 0.25 -11.54
N LEU A 84 -1.72 -0.44 -12.26
CA LEU A 84 -2.04 -0.89 -13.61
C LEU A 84 -3.19 -1.90 -13.58
N ALA A 85 -3.18 -2.81 -12.61
CA ALA A 85 -4.26 -3.77 -12.46
C ALA A 85 -5.59 -3.06 -12.17
N ALA A 86 -5.54 -1.99 -11.37
CA ALA A 86 -6.73 -1.21 -11.08
C ALA A 86 -7.30 -0.58 -12.35
N GLN A 87 -6.42 0.01 -13.16
CA GLN A 87 -6.87 0.64 -14.40
C GLN A 87 -7.47 -0.36 -15.37
N ASN A 88 -6.89 -1.56 -15.44
CA ASN A 88 -7.33 -2.55 -16.42
C ASN A 88 -8.56 -3.32 -16.00
N ASN A 89 -8.81 -3.45 -14.70
CA ASN A 89 -9.85 -4.34 -14.19
C ASN A 89 -10.93 -3.63 -13.39
N GLY A 90 -10.94 -2.30 -13.38
CA GLY A 90 -11.95 -1.57 -12.65
C GLY A 90 -11.83 -1.65 -11.14
N TRP A 91 -10.69 -2.04 -10.64
CA TRP A 91 -10.44 -2.10 -9.20
C TRP A 91 -9.99 -0.74 -8.71
N SER A 92 -10.41 -0.37 -7.52
CA SER A 92 -10.04 0.92 -6.95
C SER A 92 -8.80 0.77 -6.07
N PHE A 93 -7.73 1.44 -6.47
CA PHE A 93 -6.46 1.38 -5.75
C PHE A 93 -5.84 2.78 -5.74
N ALA A 94 -5.37 3.21 -4.59
CA ALA A 94 -4.73 4.50 -4.44
C ALA A 94 -3.56 4.41 -3.47
N VAL A 95 -2.57 5.27 -3.67
CA VAL A 95 -1.38 5.37 -2.80
C VAL A 95 -1.35 6.77 -2.23
N ARG A 96 -1.23 6.89 -0.91
CA ARG A 96 -1.33 8.17 -0.24
C ARG A 96 -0.25 8.37 0.80
N ARG A 97 -0.03 9.64 1.14
CA ARG A 97 0.83 10.06 2.25
C ARG A 97 2.25 9.52 2.14
N PRO A 98 2.92 9.79 1.02
CA PRO A 98 4.28 9.29 0.87
C PRO A 98 5.22 9.92 1.89
N SER A 99 6.07 9.11 2.50
CA SER A 99 7.18 9.63 3.30
C SER A 99 8.16 10.33 2.36
N SER A 100 9.11 11.07 2.92
CA SER A 100 10.12 11.71 2.09
C SER A 100 10.95 10.69 1.32
N ALA A 101 11.21 9.53 1.92
CA ALA A 101 11.96 8.48 1.24
C ALA A 101 11.19 7.96 0.02
N VAL A 102 9.89 7.75 0.17
CA VAL A 102 9.04 7.28 -0.93
C VAL A 102 8.94 8.34 -2.02
N ARG A 103 8.69 9.58 -1.63
CA ARG A 103 8.56 10.66 -2.60
C ARG A 103 9.83 10.81 -3.44
N ARG A 104 10.99 10.66 -2.82
CA ARG A 104 12.25 10.74 -3.57
C ARG A 104 12.32 9.66 -4.64
N VAL A 105 11.95 8.43 -4.29
CA VAL A 105 11.98 7.32 -5.25
C VAL A 105 11.01 7.58 -6.40
N PHE A 106 9.81 8.05 -6.09
CA PHE A 106 8.81 8.35 -7.10
C PHE A 106 9.27 9.47 -8.02
N ASP A 107 9.90 10.51 -7.45
CA ASP A 107 10.39 11.63 -8.25
C ASP A 107 11.51 11.19 -9.18
N LEU A 108 12.45 10.40 -8.66
CA LEU A 108 13.58 9.93 -9.46
C LEU A 108 13.13 9.00 -10.58
N ALA A 109 12.09 8.23 -10.34
CA ALA A 109 11.57 7.31 -11.36
C ALA A 109 10.61 8.00 -12.33
N GLY A 110 10.23 9.25 -12.06
CA GLY A 110 9.32 9.97 -12.94
C GLY A 110 7.88 9.51 -12.84
N VAL A 111 7.47 8.93 -11.72
CA VAL A 111 6.13 8.39 -11.55
C VAL A 111 5.38 9.05 -10.41
N ALA A 112 5.69 10.29 -10.11
CA ALA A 112 5.04 11.01 -9.01
C ALA A 112 3.52 11.08 -9.19
N GLY A 113 3.03 10.97 -10.42
CA GLY A 113 1.61 10.96 -10.68
C GLY A 113 0.87 9.76 -10.13
N LEU A 114 1.59 8.73 -9.70
CA LEU A 114 0.98 7.56 -9.07
C LEU A 114 0.40 7.91 -7.69
N LEU A 115 0.92 8.93 -7.06
CA LEU A 115 0.51 9.30 -5.72
C LEU A 115 -0.80 10.06 -5.73
N ASP A 116 -1.67 9.69 -4.81
CA ASP A 116 -2.94 10.36 -4.59
C ASP A 116 -2.87 11.05 -3.25
N GLU A 117 -2.51 12.31 -3.24
CA GLU A 117 -2.32 13.04 -2.00
C GLU A 117 -3.53 13.83 -1.57
#